data_ab0071f6f7e4a8393eb44fbae01931b2
#
_entry.id   ab0071f6f7e4a8393eb44fbae01931b2
#
_cell.length_a   1.000
_cell.length_b   1.000
_cell.length_c   1.000
_cell.angle_alpha   90.00
_cell.angle_beta   90.00
_cell.angle_gamma   90.00
#
_symmetry.space_group_name_H-M   'P 1'
#
loop_
_entity.id
_entity.type
_entity.pdbx_description
1 polymer ?
#
loop_
_entity_poly.entity_id
_entity_poly.type
_entity_poly.pdbx_seq_one_letter_code
_entity_poly.pdbx_strand_id
1 'polypeptide(L)'
;MASAASSEADREIVVSRIIEGPRRIVFDAFTSAAHLAEWCAPWPGSKITTHAFDFKPGGVWDATIQGPDGRAYPNHWVWTEIVPPERIVWMYSLKKNDPNAVKTTLTLAERGNTTEATLQLLFGSKEERDEKVAKFYAAQGAQQTLESLAAYVASAQAARK
;
A
#
# COMPACT_ATOMS: atom_id res chain seq x y z
N MET A 1 27.54 -20.76 -4.43
CA MET A 1 26.98 -20.52 -4.32
C MET A 1 26.26 -19.84 -4.27
N ALA A 2 26.58 -19.59 -4.12
CA ALA A 2 25.90 -19.14 -3.92
C ALA A 2 25.05 -18.70 -3.84
N SER A 3 24.96 -18.77 -3.31
CA SER A 3 23.80 -18.60 -3.34
C SER A 3 23.25 -17.82 -4.28
N ALA A 4 22.91 -18.24 -5.07
CA ALA A 4 22.12 -17.58 -6.03
C ALA A 4 20.89 -16.90 -5.49
N ALA A 5 20.68 -17.00 -4.21
CA ALA A 5 19.54 -16.32 -3.61
C ALA A 5 19.76 -14.82 -3.68
N SER A 6 18.83 -14.11 -4.29
CA SER A 6 18.84 -12.66 -4.32
C SER A 6 18.75 -12.10 -2.90
N SER A 7 19.53 -11.07 -2.61
CA SER A 7 19.41 -10.39 -1.34
C SER A 7 18.04 -9.70 -1.30
N GLU A 8 17.58 -9.34 -0.12
CA GLU A 8 16.34 -8.59 0.04
C GLU A 8 16.40 -7.28 -0.78
N ALA A 9 17.55 -6.59 -0.78
CA ALA A 9 17.73 -5.36 -1.54
C ALA A 9 17.53 -5.56 -3.05
N ASP A 10 17.89 -6.73 -3.58
CA ASP A 10 17.76 -6.99 -5.02
C ASP A 10 16.31 -7.21 -5.46
N ARG A 11 15.43 -7.57 -4.55
CA ARG A 11 14.04 -7.91 -4.86
C ARG A 11 13.02 -7.00 -4.20
N GLU A 12 13.46 -5.82 -3.77
CA GLU A 12 12.55 -4.86 -3.16
C GLU A 12 12.42 -3.57 -3.96
N ILE A 13 11.33 -2.84 -3.71
CA ILE A 13 11.15 -1.46 -4.09
C ILE A 13 10.91 -0.71 -2.79
N VAL A 14 11.66 0.37 -2.53
CA VAL A 14 11.47 1.20 -1.34
C VAL A 14 11.27 2.63 -1.78
N VAL A 15 10.17 3.24 -1.32
CA VAL A 15 9.89 4.64 -1.56
C VAL A 15 9.55 5.30 -0.23
N SER A 16 9.86 6.58 -0.09
CA SER A 16 9.58 7.34 1.13
C SER A 16 9.05 8.71 0.79
N ARG A 17 8.25 9.26 1.68
CA ARG A 17 7.72 10.61 1.55
C ARG A 17 7.42 11.19 2.92
N ILE A 18 7.66 12.49 3.06
CA ILE A 18 7.19 13.23 4.25
C ILE A 18 5.72 13.59 4.03
N ILE A 19 4.89 13.22 5.00
CA ILE A 19 3.46 13.52 4.99
C ILE A 19 3.20 14.57 6.06
N GLU A 20 2.49 15.64 5.70
CA GLU A 20 2.21 16.77 6.58
C GLU A 20 1.06 16.43 7.52
N GLY A 21 1.36 15.68 8.57
CA GLY A 21 0.39 15.31 9.59
C GLY A 21 0.99 14.30 10.57
N PRO A 22 0.41 14.21 11.77
CA PRO A 22 0.88 13.23 12.76
C PRO A 22 0.63 11.81 12.29
N ARG A 23 1.52 10.90 12.69
CA ARG A 23 1.43 9.51 12.22
C ARG A 23 0.14 8.79 12.60
N ARG A 24 -0.52 9.21 13.66
CA ARG A 24 -1.81 8.63 14.03
C ARG A 24 -2.86 8.87 12.95
N ILE A 25 -2.88 10.09 12.40
CA ILE A 25 -3.82 10.44 11.34
C ILE A 25 -3.47 9.65 10.06
N VAL A 26 -2.17 9.51 9.77
CA VAL A 26 -1.73 8.70 8.63
C VAL A 26 -2.15 7.24 8.82
N PHE A 27 -1.92 6.70 9.99
CA PHE A 27 -2.31 5.32 10.31
C PHE A 27 -3.82 5.14 10.17
N ASP A 28 -4.61 6.09 10.65
CA ASP A 28 -6.08 6.00 10.60
C ASP A 28 -6.61 5.89 9.16
N ALA A 29 -5.86 6.35 8.18
CA ALA A 29 -6.25 6.24 6.77
C ALA A 29 -6.38 4.79 6.30
N PHE A 30 -5.82 3.83 7.03
CA PHE A 30 -5.85 2.41 6.70
C PHE A 30 -6.89 1.63 7.51
N THR A 31 -7.51 2.23 8.51
CA THR A 31 -8.31 1.49 9.50
C THR A 31 -9.75 1.24 9.11
N SER A 32 -10.19 1.77 7.97
CA SER A 32 -11.55 1.49 7.48
C SER A 32 -11.57 1.39 5.97
N ALA A 33 -12.51 0.59 5.46
CA ALA A 33 -12.69 0.43 4.03
C ALA A 33 -13.10 1.76 3.38
N ALA A 34 -13.90 2.57 4.07
CA ALA A 34 -14.33 3.87 3.56
C ALA A 34 -13.14 4.81 3.35
N HIS A 35 -12.20 4.83 4.29
CA HIS A 35 -10.99 5.64 4.16
C HIS A 35 -10.14 5.15 2.99
N LEU A 36 -9.89 3.85 2.91
CA LEU A 36 -9.09 3.27 1.83
C LEU A 36 -9.70 3.56 0.46
N ALA A 37 -11.02 3.50 0.35
CA ALA A 37 -11.72 3.77 -0.90
C ALA A 37 -11.54 5.22 -1.37
N GLU A 38 -11.31 6.15 -0.45
CA GLU A 38 -11.13 7.56 -0.81
C GLU A 38 -9.77 7.86 -1.39
N TRP A 39 -8.72 7.21 -0.91
CA TRP A 39 -7.36 7.61 -1.33
C TRP A 39 -6.61 6.53 -2.12
N CYS A 40 -7.03 5.28 -2.03
CA CYS A 40 -6.27 4.17 -2.62
C CYS A 40 -6.57 3.95 -4.11
N ALA A 41 -7.50 4.70 -4.68
CA ALA A 41 -7.86 4.57 -6.09
C ALA A 41 -6.68 5.02 -6.97
N PRO A 42 -6.17 4.13 -7.85
CA PRO A 42 -4.92 4.42 -8.57
C PRO A 42 -5.04 5.43 -9.71
N TRP A 43 -6.24 5.66 -10.21
CA TRP A 43 -6.45 6.58 -11.34
C TRP A 43 -7.59 7.53 -11.07
N PRO A 44 -7.52 8.78 -11.60
CA PRO A 44 -8.68 9.66 -11.55
C PRO A 44 -9.87 8.99 -12.21
N GLY A 45 -11.02 9.05 -11.55
CA GLY A 45 -12.24 8.42 -12.07
C GLY A 45 -12.36 6.94 -11.76
N SER A 46 -11.38 6.34 -11.10
CA SER A 46 -11.52 4.96 -10.67
C SER A 46 -12.39 4.85 -9.43
N LYS A 47 -12.98 3.68 -9.22
CA LYS A 47 -13.90 3.43 -8.12
C LYS A 47 -13.52 2.13 -7.43
N ILE A 48 -13.52 2.15 -6.10
CA ILE A 48 -13.22 0.97 -5.30
C ILE A 48 -14.51 0.46 -4.65
N THR A 49 -14.79 -0.82 -4.84
CA THR A 49 -15.90 -1.49 -4.17
C THR A 49 -15.30 -2.55 -3.23
N THR A 50 -15.55 -2.39 -1.94
CA THR A 50 -15.06 -3.33 -0.93
C THR A 50 -16.04 -4.48 -0.74
N HIS A 51 -15.54 -5.71 -0.82
CA HIS A 51 -16.34 -6.92 -0.62
C HIS A 51 -16.16 -7.49 0.78
N ALA A 52 -14.98 -7.33 1.35
CA ALA A 52 -14.69 -7.77 2.71
C ALA A 52 -13.60 -6.88 3.31
N PHE A 53 -13.75 -6.55 4.57
CA PHE A 53 -12.74 -5.75 5.26
C PHE A 53 -12.72 -6.15 6.74
N ASP A 54 -11.53 -6.56 7.21
CA ASP A 54 -11.33 -6.89 8.61
C ASP A 54 -9.89 -6.51 8.97
N PHE A 55 -9.73 -5.36 9.60
CA PHE A 55 -8.41 -4.78 9.90
C PHE A 55 -7.82 -5.38 11.16
N LYS A 56 -7.26 -6.57 11.02
CA LYS A 56 -6.54 -7.28 12.10
C LYS A 56 -5.57 -8.27 11.47
N PRO A 57 -4.53 -8.70 12.21
CA PRO A 57 -3.64 -9.75 11.68
C PRO A 57 -4.44 -10.99 11.27
N GLY A 58 -4.23 -11.44 10.04
CA GLY A 58 -4.99 -12.55 9.45
C GLY A 58 -6.28 -12.12 8.76
N GLY A 59 -6.74 -10.88 8.97
CA GLY A 59 -7.91 -10.35 8.28
C GLY A 59 -7.56 -9.90 6.86
N VAL A 60 -8.59 -9.54 6.09
CA VAL A 60 -8.41 -9.21 4.68
C VAL A 60 -9.05 -7.87 4.33
N TRP A 61 -8.58 -7.29 3.24
CA TRP A 61 -9.30 -6.27 2.50
C TRP A 61 -9.41 -6.80 1.08
N ASP A 62 -10.63 -7.17 0.72
CA ASP A 62 -10.94 -7.73 -0.60
C ASP A 62 -11.82 -6.73 -1.32
N ALA A 63 -11.35 -6.25 -2.46
CA ALA A 63 -12.02 -5.17 -3.17
C ALA A 63 -11.88 -5.34 -4.68
N THR A 64 -12.72 -4.62 -5.42
CA THR A 64 -12.60 -4.49 -6.87
C THR A 64 -12.33 -3.03 -7.18
N ILE A 65 -11.31 -2.77 -7.98
CA ILE A 65 -11.01 -1.43 -8.48
C ILE A 65 -11.51 -1.36 -9.90
N GLN A 66 -12.46 -0.45 -10.17
CA GLN A 66 -12.98 -0.24 -11.51
C GLN A 66 -12.34 1.00 -12.09
N GLY A 67 -11.64 0.86 -13.20
CA GLY A 67 -11.01 1.97 -13.87
C GLY A 67 -12.03 2.83 -14.62
N PRO A 68 -11.62 4.02 -15.08
CA PRO A 68 -12.51 4.91 -15.83
C PRO A 68 -12.97 4.33 -17.15
N ASP A 69 -12.26 3.33 -17.67
CA ASP A 69 -12.63 2.61 -18.90
C ASP A 69 -13.64 1.49 -18.65
N GLY A 70 -14.08 1.30 -17.40
CA GLY A 70 -15.02 0.25 -17.03
C GLY A 70 -14.38 -1.09 -16.70
N ARG A 71 -13.07 -1.24 -16.87
CA ARG A 71 -12.39 -2.49 -16.52
C ARG A 71 -12.32 -2.65 -15.02
N ALA A 72 -12.52 -3.88 -14.56
CA ALA A 72 -12.49 -4.22 -13.15
C ALA A 72 -11.21 -5.01 -12.84
N TYR A 73 -10.54 -4.63 -11.77
CA TYR A 73 -9.31 -5.28 -11.32
C TYR A 73 -9.49 -5.77 -9.90
N PRO A 74 -9.23 -7.05 -9.62
CA PRO A 74 -9.29 -7.53 -8.24
C PRO A 74 -8.15 -6.94 -7.43
N ASN A 75 -8.40 -6.73 -6.14
CA ASN A 75 -7.43 -6.19 -5.20
C ASN A 75 -7.62 -6.94 -3.89
N HIS A 76 -6.61 -7.71 -3.50
CA HIS A 76 -6.71 -8.57 -2.32
C HIS A 76 -5.51 -8.34 -1.41
N TRP A 77 -5.78 -7.86 -0.18
CA TRP A 77 -4.76 -7.64 0.85
C TRP A 77 -5.04 -8.57 2.02
N VAL A 78 -4.01 -9.19 2.53
CA VAL A 78 -4.09 -9.94 3.78
C VAL A 78 -3.19 -9.24 4.79
N TRP A 79 -3.79 -8.73 5.86
CA TRP A 79 -3.03 -8.05 6.91
C TRP A 79 -2.23 -9.09 7.68
N THR A 80 -0.92 -8.92 7.77
CA THR A 80 -0.06 -9.86 8.50
C THR A 80 0.48 -9.29 9.79
N GLU A 81 0.68 -7.97 9.85
CA GLU A 81 1.17 -7.33 11.07
C GLU A 81 0.59 -5.92 11.16
N ILE A 82 0.12 -5.56 12.33
CA ILE A 82 -0.41 -4.22 12.58
C ILE A 82 0.14 -3.75 13.93
N VAL A 83 0.98 -2.71 13.89
CA VAL A 83 1.57 -2.10 15.10
C VAL A 83 1.22 -0.62 15.11
N PRO A 84 0.09 -0.24 15.72
CA PRO A 84 -0.34 1.17 15.72
C PRO A 84 0.58 2.03 16.56
N PRO A 85 0.86 3.24 16.13
CA PRO A 85 0.64 3.84 14.80
C PRO A 85 1.89 3.76 13.92
N GLU A 86 2.74 2.75 14.08
CA GLU A 86 4.09 2.69 13.53
C GLU A 86 4.21 1.88 12.25
N ARG A 87 3.48 0.76 12.15
CA ARG A 87 3.74 -0.17 11.06
C ARG A 87 2.51 -1.00 10.70
N ILE A 88 2.36 -1.22 9.40
CA ILE A 88 1.35 -2.12 8.85
C ILE A 88 2.05 -2.96 7.79
N VAL A 89 1.87 -4.28 7.85
CA VAL A 89 2.39 -5.21 6.85
C VAL A 89 1.23 -5.99 6.25
N TRP A 90 1.19 -6.09 4.93
CA TRP A 90 0.17 -6.90 4.25
C TRP A 90 0.76 -7.60 3.04
N MET A 91 0.09 -8.68 2.65
CA MET A 91 0.40 -9.37 1.40
C MET A 91 -0.58 -8.89 0.35
N TYR A 92 -0.05 -8.35 -0.72
CA TYR A 92 -0.84 -7.81 -1.82
C TYR A 92 -0.87 -8.79 -2.97
N SER A 93 -2.06 -9.07 -3.51
CA SER A 93 -2.20 -9.91 -4.69
C SER A 93 -3.47 -9.54 -5.46
N LEU A 94 -3.60 -10.11 -6.65
CA LEU A 94 -4.79 -9.93 -7.48
C LEU A 94 -5.84 -11.00 -7.20
N LYS A 95 -5.52 -12.01 -6.41
CA LYS A 95 -6.43 -13.12 -6.10
C LYS A 95 -6.05 -13.77 -4.78
N LYS A 96 -7.01 -14.49 -4.20
CA LYS A 96 -6.76 -15.24 -2.96
C LYS A 96 -5.74 -16.35 -3.20
N ASN A 97 -4.93 -16.61 -2.18
CA ASN A 97 -3.95 -17.69 -2.19
C ASN A 97 -2.96 -17.62 -3.35
N ASP A 98 -2.62 -16.40 -3.77
CA ASP A 98 -1.64 -16.19 -4.83
C ASP A 98 -0.25 -16.47 -4.28
N PRO A 99 0.49 -17.43 -4.86
CA PRO A 99 1.88 -17.69 -4.40
C PRO A 99 2.84 -16.55 -4.70
N ASN A 100 2.46 -15.63 -5.57
CA ASN A 100 3.27 -14.48 -5.95
C ASN A 100 2.82 -13.20 -5.26
N ALA A 101 2.14 -13.31 -4.13
CA ALA A 101 1.73 -12.15 -3.36
C ALA A 101 2.96 -11.33 -2.93
N VAL A 102 2.82 -10.02 -2.97
CA VAL A 102 3.92 -9.09 -2.65
C VAL A 102 3.80 -8.66 -1.20
N LYS A 103 4.86 -8.89 -0.42
CA LYS A 103 4.90 -8.42 0.96
C LYS A 103 5.12 -6.92 0.95
N THR A 104 4.16 -6.18 1.48
CA THR A 104 4.18 -4.74 1.50
C THR A 104 4.24 -4.26 2.95
N THR A 105 5.24 -3.43 3.26
CA THR A 105 5.42 -2.90 4.61
C THR A 105 5.35 -1.39 4.56
N LEU A 106 4.45 -0.83 5.36
CA LEU A 106 4.38 0.62 5.58
C LEU A 106 4.96 0.91 6.96
N THR A 107 5.96 1.79 7.01
CA THR A 107 6.53 2.25 8.27
C THR A 107 6.29 3.75 8.40
N LEU A 108 5.82 4.17 9.56
CA LEU A 108 5.51 5.57 9.85
C LEU A 108 6.41 6.06 10.97
N ALA A 109 7.38 6.90 10.62
CA ALA A 109 8.31 7.47 11.59
C ALA A 109 7.88 8.90 11.93
N GLU A 110 7.78 9.20 13.21
CA GLU A 110 7.40 10.53 13.66
C GLU A 110 8.55 11.51 13.47
N ARG A 111 8.25 12.66 12.84
CA ARG A 111 9.21 13.74 12.58
C ARG A 111 8.57 15.06 12.99
N GLY A 112 8.53 15.34 14.29
CA GLY A 112 7.81 16.52 14.82
C GLY A 112 6.32 16.38 14.54
N ASN A 113 5.74 17.32 13.81
CA ASN A 113 4.33 17.29 13.46
C ASN A 113 4.08 16.62 12.10
N THR A 114 5.13 16.05 11.50
CA THR A 114 5.04 15.36 10.23
C THR A 114 5.38 13.89 10.41
N THR A 115 5.13 13.11 9.38
CA THR A 115 5.40 11.67 9.37
C THR A 115 6.25 11.34 8.16
N GLU A 116 7.33 10.59 8.37
CA GLU A 116 8.06 9.99 7.26
C GLU A 116 7.45 8.63 7.00
N ALA A 117 6.77 8.50 5.86
CA ALA A 117 6.15 7.24 5.46
C ALA A 117 7.08 6.54 4.48
N THR A 118 7.40 5.28 4.79
CA THR A 118 8.24 4.44 3.94
C THR A 118 7.44 3.22 3.53
N LEU A 119 7.37 2.97 2.24
CA LEU A 119 6.67 1.83 1.67
C LEU A 119 7.69 0.90 1.03
N GLN A 120 7.73 -0.35 1.49
CA GLN A 120 8.60 -1.39 0.96
C GLN A 120 7.75 -2.47 0.31
N LEU A 121 8.03 -2.76 -0.96
CA LEU A 121 7.42 -3.88 -1.66
C LEU A 121 8.50 -4.94 -1.85
N LEU A 122 8.29 -6.12 -1.29
CA LEU A 122 9.27 -7.20 -1.34
C LEU A 122 8.72 -8.33 -2.21
N PHE A 123 9.37 -8.54 -3.35
CA PHE A 123 8.96 -9.57 -4.32
C PHE A 123 9.66 -10.89 -4.02
N GLY A 124 9.19 -11.97 -4.66
CA GLY A 124 9.75 -13.30 -4.44
C GLY A 124 11.14 -13.49 -5.02
N SER A 125 11.48 -12.70 -6.05
CA SER A 125 12.79 -12.78 -6.70
C SER A 125 13.15 -11.45 -7.35
N LYS A 126 14.44 -11.31 -7.69
CA LYS A 126 14.91 -10.14 -8.42
C LYS A 126 14.24 -10.05 -9.80
N GLU A 127 14.10 -11.19 -10.45
CA GLU A 127 13.46 -11.27 -11.76
C GLU A 127 12.02 -10.80 -11.71
N GLU A 128 11.29 -11.20 -10.68
CA GLU A 128 9.91 -10.75 -10.49
C GLU A 128 9.86 -9.25 -10.23
N ARG A 129 10.74 -8.72 -9.38
CA ARG A 129 10.83 -7.28 -9.12
C ARG A 129 11.09 -6.52 -10.42
N ASP A 130 12.07 -6.97 -11.21
CA ASP A 130 12.44 -6.31 -12.46
C ASP A 130 11.30 -6.32 -13.46
N GLU A 131 10.55 -7.41 -13.54
CA GLU A 131 9.37 -7.50 -14.40
C GLU A 131 8.29 -6.51 -13.98
N LYS A 132 8.00 -6.43 -12.68
CA LYS A 132 6.96 -5.51 -12.19
C LYS A 132 7.35 -4.05 -12.41
N VAL A 133 8.63 -3.71 -12.27
CA VAL A 133 9.11 -2.35 -12.55
C VAL A 133 8.98 -2.04 -14.05
N ALA A 134 9.40 -2.97 -14.90
CA ALA A 134 9.43 -2.72 -16.36
C ALA A 134 8.06 -2.74 -17.00
N LYS A 135 7.19 -3.69 -16.62
CA LYS A 135 5.89 -3.91 -17.28
C LYS A 135 4.71 -3.24 -16.59
N PHE A 136 4.77 -3.10 -15.26
CA PHE A 136 3.64 -2.61 -14.47
C PHE A 136 3.95 -1.32 -13.72
N TYR A 137 5.13 -0.73 -13.94
CA TYR A 137 5.51 0.56 -13.34
C TYR A 137 5.37 0.54 -11.82
N ALA A 138 5.79 -0.56 -11.19
CA ALA A 138 5.58 -0.76 -9.75
C ALA A 138 6.21 0.33 -8.88
N ALA A 139 7.39 0.85 -9.27
CA ALA A 139 8.05 1.91 -8.51
C ALA A 139 7.24 3.21 -8.56
N GLN A 140 6.74 3.57 -9.74
CA GLN A 140 5.89 4.75 -9.90
C GLN A 140 4.57 4.57 -9.16
N GLY A 141 4.01 3.34 -9.17
CA GLY A 141 2.79 3.04 -8.43
C GLY A 141 2.97 3.20 -6.94
N ALA A 142 4.12 2.76 -6.40
CA ALA A 142 4.42 2.93 -4.98
C ALA A 142 4.55 4.41 -4.61
N GLN A 143 5.23 5.21 -5.44
CA GLN A 143 5.32 6.65 -5.22
C GLN A 143 3.94 7.30 -5.25
N GLN A 144 3.11 6.93 -6.22
CA GLN A 144 1.76 7.47 -6.34
C GLN A 144 0.89 7.11 -5.13
N THR A 145 1.07 5.92 -4.58
CA THR A 145 0.36 5.51 -3.37
C THR A 145 0.65 6.47 -2.22
N LEU A 146 1.92 6.81 -2.02
CA LEU A 146 2.30 7.75 -0.95
C LEU A 146 1.80 9.17 -1.25
N GLU A 147 1.79 9.60 -2.51
CA GLU A 147 1.25 10.90 -2.88
C GLU A 147 -0.24 11.00 -2.59
N SER A 148 -0.98 9.94 -2.93
CA SER A 148 -2.43 9.87 -2.68
C SER A 148 -2.72 9.87 -1.17
N LEU A 149 -1.94 9.13 -0.41
CA LEU A 149 -2.04 9.11 1.04
C LEU A 149 -1.78 10.49 1.63
N ALA A 150 -0.74 11.17 1.15
CA ALA A 150 -0.40 12.51 1.63
C ALA A 150 -1.52 13.50 1.34
N ALA A 151 -2.11 13.45 0.16
CA ALA A 151 -3.23 14.32 -0.21
C ALA A 151 -4.46 14.05 0.65
N TYR A 152 -4.75 12.78 0.92
CA TYR A 152 -5.86 12.40 1.77
C TYR A 152 -5.66 12.91 3.21
N VAL A 153 -4.46 12.78 3.75
CA VAL A 153 -4.15 13.24 5.12
C VAL A 153 -4.31 14.75 5.22
N ALA A 154 -3.84 15.49 4.22
CA ALA A 154 -4.00 16.96 4.18
C ALA A 154 -5.48 17.34 4.19
N SER A 155 -6.29 16.65 3.37
CA SER A 155 -7.73 16.87 3.29
C SER A 155 -8.44 16.55 4.61
N ALA A 156 -8.06 15.42 5.23
CA ALA A 156 -8.67 15.00 6.49
C ALA A 156 -8.37 15.99 7.61
N GLN A 157 -7.18 16.56 7.64
CA GLN A 157 -6.84 17.58 8.63
C GLN A 157 -7.57 18.89 8.39
N ALA A 158 -7.70 19.31 7.14
CA ALA A 158 -8.46 20.51 6.79
C ALA A 158 -9.92 20.39 7.23
N ALA A 159 -10.51 19.21 7.10
CA ALA A 159 -11.89 18.96 7.50
C ALA A 159 -12.08 19.00 9.03
N ARG A 160 -11.01 18.81 9.81
CA ARG A 160 -11.07 18.83 11.28
C ARG A 160 -10.94 20.22 11.88
N LYS A 161 -10.62 21.22 11.08
CA LYS A 161 -10.49 22.60 11.54
C LYS A 161 -11.85 23.37 11.49
#